data_0a9e20923b29435b3542a5d4d03f9e18
#
_entry.id   0a9e20923b29435b3542a5d4d03f9e18
#
_cell.length_a   1.000
_cell.length_b   1.000
_cell.length_c   1.000
_cell.angle_alpha   90.00
_cell.angle_beta   90.00
_cell.angle_gamma   90.00
#
_symmetry.space_group_name_H-M   'P 1'
#
loop_
_entity.id
_entity.type
_entity.pdbx_description
1 polymer ?
#
loop_
_entity_poly.entity_id
_entity_poly.type
_entity_poly.pdbx_seq_one_letter_code
_entity_poly.pdbx_strand_id
1 'polypeptide(L)'
;MKIKTITCHDVYNVGASLQAYALVTYLRKLGHDAQIIDYKPDYLSNHYPLWGLGNPAYDKPVIRELYNLAKLPGRLKARNGKRKAEYDRFTAEFLPLTPRRYTSNDDLKQNPPEADVYFAGSDQIWNCFFPNGKDPAFYLDFAPAGSVRASYAASFAMDDIPEEWKPDVKRRLSGLDHISVRESSGAAIVERLGIPGAVQVMDPVFLLDSEAWASIEKPVPNTEPYVLLYDFDRNPEMVRFTRRMAEENGWKLYSVLSCGECDRCFEQDGPLTFLNLVHHAQFVVSNSFHATAFSLIFRKQFVVFNRQEHINTRMRDLLYGLGLRDCLMDSAGSDCLRIDYPQILERLDEKVSVSKAYIENVLSEGKR
;
A
#
# COMPACT_ATOMS: atom_id res chain seq x y z
N MET A 1 0.88 18.72 18.17
CA MET A 1 2.22 18.58 17.60
C MET A 1 2.14 18.66 16.09
N LYS A 2 3.23 19.09 15.45
CA LYS A 2 3.42 18.98 14.00
C LYS A 2 3.99 17.61 13.67
N ILE A 3 3.32 16.85 12.81
CA ILE A 3 3.75 15.52 12.41
C ILE A 3 3.89 15.49 10.90
N LYS A 4 4.96 14.89 10.40
CA LYS A 4 5.16 14.68 8.97
C LYS A 4 5.35 13.19 8.71
N THR A 5 4.64 12.68 7.68
CA THR A 5 4.79 11.30 7.23
C THR A 5 5.42 11.26 5.84
N ILE A 6 6.29 10.28 5.58
CA ILE A 6 6.86 10.03 4.26
C ILE A 6 6.55 8.60 3.82
N THR A 7 5.93 8.45 2.65
CA THR A 7 5.54 7.16 2.07
C THR A 7 5.42 7.24 0.56
N CYS A 8 5.21 6.10 -0.10
CA CYS A 8 4.94 6.03 -1.54
C CYS A 8 3.51 6.48 -1.86
N HIS A 9 3.20 7.78 -1.74
CA HIS A 9 1.83 8.30 -1.91
C HIS A 9 1.46 8.61 -3.37
N ASP A 10 2.43 8.76 -4.28
CA ASP A 10 2.21 9.18 -5.68
C ASP A 10 2.54 8.04 -6.67
N VAL A 11 1.97 6.86 -6.45
CA VAL A 11 2.29 5.65 -7.25
C VAL A 11 1.08 5.06 -7.99
N TYR A 12 -0.02 5.78 -8.15
CA TYR A 12 -1.25 5.33 -8.85
C TYR A 12 -1.66 3.90 -8.48
N ASN A 13 -1.51 3.56 -7.20
CA ASN A 13 -1.87 2.28 -6.62
C ASN A 13 -2.89 2.50 -5.49
N VAL A 14 -3.96 1.72 -5.51
CA VAL A 14 -5.06 1.83 -4.54
C VAL A 14 -4.55 1.74 -3.10
N GLY A 15 -3.75 0.71 -2.82
CA GLY A 15 -3.25 0.47 -1.48
C GLY A 15 -2.32 1.58 -0.99
N ALA A 16 -1.40 2.02 -1.84
CA ALA A 16 -0.48 3.11 -1.51
C ALA A 16 -1.22 4.42 -1.20
N SER A 17 -2.28 4.72 -1.95
CA SER A 17 -3.11 5.91 -1.71
C SER A 17 -3.87 5.80 -0.38
N LEU A 18 -4.54 4.66 -0.13
CA LEU A 18 -5.41 4.48 1.02
C LEU A 18 -4.63 4.33 2.34
N GLN A 19 -3.46 3.67 2.34
CA GLN A 19 -2.62 3.61 3.54
C GLN A 19 -2.06 4.97 3.92
N ALA A 20 -1.67 5.81 2.93
CA ALA A 20 -1.19 7.17 3.19
C ALA A 20 -2.30 8.04 3.80
N TYR A 21 -3.51 7.95 3.26
CA TYR A 21 -4.71 8.60 3.81
C TYR A 21 -5.00 8.15 5.24
N ALA A 22 -4.98 6.84 5.49
CA ALA A 22 -5.33 6.28 6.78
C ALA A 22 -4.43 6.79 7.92
N LEU A 23 -3.10 6.74 7.74
CA LEU A 23 -2.17 7.18 8.77
C LEU A 23 -2.35 8.66 9.10
N VAL A 24 -2.35 9.52 8.10
CA VAL A 24 -2.46 10.97 8.33
C VAL A 24 -3.83 11.33 8.91
N THR A 25 -4.90 10.66 8.50
CA THR A 25 -6.25 10.88 9.02
C THR A 25 -6.35 10.45 10.49
N TYR A 26 -5.77 9.30 10.84
CA TYR A 26 -5.74 8.83 12.22
C TYR A 26 -4.97 9.81 13.13
N LEU A 27 -3.79 10.26 12.71
CA LEU A 27 -3.00 11.25 13.45
C LEU A 27 -3.76 12.58 13.64
N ARG A 28 -4.52 13.02 12.64
CA ARG A 28 -5.39 14.19 12.73
C ARG A 28 -6.58 13.98 13.67
N LYS A 29 -7.19 12.80 13.68
CA LYS A 29 -8.24 12.42 14.65
C LYS A 29 -7.73 12.47 16.10
N LEU A 30 -6.44 12.22 16.34
CA LEU A 30 -5.79 12.40 17.64
C LEU A 30 -5.50 13.88 18.00
N GLY A 31 -5.88 14.84 17.15
CA GLY A 31 -5.70 16.28 17.39
C GLY A 31 -4.34 16.84 16.99
N HIS A 32 -3.58 16.16 16.12
CA HIS A 32 -2.27 16.62 15.66
C HIS A 32 -2.35 17.32 14.29
N ASP A 33 -1.42 18.26 14.04
CA ASP A 33 -1.20 18.83 12.70
C ASP A 33 -0.33 17.88 11.88
N ALA A 34 -0.98 16.91 11.25
CA ALA A 34 -0.33 15.87 10.46
C ALA A 34 -0.43 16.15 8.96
N GLN A 35 0.69 16.01 8.24
CA GLN A 35 0.79 16.15 6.79
C GLN A 35 1.71 15.09 6.20
N ILE A 36 1.46 14.72 4.95
CA ILE A 36 2.34 13.87 4.16
C ILE A 36 3.37 14.75 3.45
N ILE A 37 4.64 14.40 3.51
CA ILE A 37 5.69 15.08 2.74
C ILE A 37 5.45 14.82 1.25
N ASP A 38 5.27 15.86 0.44
CA ASP A 38 5.14 15.75 -1.02
C ASP A 38 6.48 15.37 -1.65
N TYR A 39 6.90 14.12 -1.39
CA TYR A 39 8.16 13.54 -1.86
C TYR A 39 7.95 12.77 -3.16
N LYS A 40 8.46 13.32 -4.26
CA LYS A 40 8.23 12.83 -5.63
C LYS A 40 9.55 12.70 -6.41
N PRO A 41 10.44 11.77 -6.03
CA PRO A 41 11.61 11.48 -6.84
C PRO A 41 11.20 10.83 -8.17
N ASP A 42 11.97 11.08 -9.22
CA ASP A 42 11.64 10.62 -10.59
C ASP A 42 11.41 9.11 -10.68
N TYR A 43 12.17 8.31 -9.94
CA TYR A 43 12.03 6.85 -9.96
C TYR A 43 10.69 6.36 -9.40
N LEU A 44 10.03 7.17 -8.56
CA LEU A 44 8.77 6.81 -7.89
C LEU A 44 7.55 7.44 -8.54
N SER A 45 7.65 8.69 -9.00
CA SER A 45 6.50 9.51 -9.39
C SER A 45 6.33 9.74 -10.89
N ASN A 46 7.29 9.29 -11.71
CA ASN A 46 7.23 9.49 -13.17
C ASN A 46 6.49 8.35 -13.88
N HIS A 47 5.22 8.13 -13.53
CA HIS A 47 4.41 7.01 -14.08
C HIS A 47 3.89 7.25 -15.50
N TYR A 48 3.77 8.51 -15.92
CA TYR A 48 3.25 8.88 -17.23
C TYR A 48 4.25 9.76 -18.00
N PRO A 49 5.52 9.28 -18.19
CA PRO A 49 6.52 10.07 -18.91
C PRO A 49 6.13 10.20 -20.37
N LEU A 50 6.19 11.42 -20.90
CA LEU A 50 5.99 11.65 -22.34
C LEU A 50 7.19 11.16 -23.16
N TRP A 51 8.37 11.13 -22.52
CA TRP A 51 9.64 10.73 -23.09
C TRP A 51 10.28 9.64 -22.22
N GLY A 52 10.71 8.55 -22.83
CA GLY A 52 11.36 7.46 -22.11
C GLY A 52 11.45 6.18 -22.95
N LEU A 53 12.34 5.26 -22.55
CA LEU A 53 12.51 3.97 -23.19
C LEU A 53 11.93 2.88 -22.30
N GLY A 54 10.93 2.16 -22.80
CA GLY A 54 10.42 0.95 -22.17
C GLY A 54 11.24 -0.31 -22.49
N ASN A 55 12.13 -0.24 -23.51
CA ASN A 55 12.99 -1.35 -23.93
C ASN A 55 14.38 -0.83 -24.29
N PRO A 56 15.44 -1.26 -23.60
CA PRO A 56 16.82 -0.87 -23.87
C PRO A 56 17.30 -1.15 -25.31
N ALA A 57 16.71 -2.11 -26.00
CA ALA A 57 17.05 -2.41 -27.39
C ALA A 57 16.86 -1.23 -28.37
N TYR A 58 16.04 -0.25 -28.00
CA TYR A 58 15.81 0.97 -28.77
C TYR A 58 16.70 2.15 -28.37
N ASP A 59 17.69 1.95 -27.50
CA ASP A 59 18.58 3.02 -27.01
C ASP A 59 19.70 3.37 -27.99
N LYS A 60 19.29 3.71 -29.22
CA LYS A 60 20.16 4.34 -30.23
C LYS A 60 19.55 5.71 -30.57
N PRO A 61 20.34 6.80 -30.68
CA PRO A 61 19.82 8.16 -30.72
C PRO A 61 18.62 8.37 -31.66
N VAL A 62 18.75 7.98 -32.93
CA VAL A 62 17.67 8.15 -33.93
C VAL A 62 16.48 7.22 -33.66
N ILE A 63 16.74 5.96 -33.27
CA ILE A 63 15.68 4.97 -33.00
C ILE A 63 14.90 5.37 -31.74
N ARG A 64 15.56 5.90 -30.73
CA ARG A 64 14.95 6.41 -29.51
C ARG A 64 13.99 7.56 -29.74
N GLU A 65 14.35 8.50 -30.61
CA GLU A 65 13.48 9.62 -30.98
C GLU A 65 12.25 9.16 -31.76
N LEU A 66 12.45 8.32 -32.80
CA LEU A 66 11.34 7.74 -33.57
C LEU A 66 10.40 6.90 -32.70
N TYR A 67 10.95 6.09 -31.78
CA TYR A 67 10.16 5.33 -30.82
C TYR A 67 9.32 6.24 -29.91
N ASN A 68 9.93 7.30 -29.36
CA ASN A 68 9.22 8.26 -28.51
C ASN A 68 8.12 9.00 -29.27
N LEU A 69 8.38 9.45 -30.51
CA LEU A 69 7.37 10.08 -31.36
C LEU A 69 6.21 9.12 -31.67
N ALA A 70 6.50 7.86 -32.03
CA ALA A 70 5.48 6.85 -32.32
C ALA A 70 4.61 6.52 -31.08
N LYS A 71 5.19 6.54 -29.86
CA LYS A 71 4.48 6.28 -28.61
C LYS A 71 3.79 7.51 -28.00
N LEU A 72 4.11 8.71 -28.48
CA LEU A 72 3.60 9.97 -27.91
C LEU A 72 2.07 10.08 -27.88
N PRO A 73 1.29 9.71 -28.94
CA PRO A 73 -0.18 9.78 -28.87
C PRO A 73 -0.76 8.88 -27.78
N GLY A 74 -0.25 7.64 -27.66
CA GLY A 74 -0.67 6.70 -26.61
C GLY A 74 -0.32 7.20 -25.19
N ARG A 75 0.86 7.79 -25.02
CA ARG A 75 1.31 8.35 -23.74
C ARG A 75 0.49 9.60 -23.36
N LEU A 76 0.17 10.47 -24.31
CA LEU A 76 -0.73 11.60 -24.08
C LEU A 76 -2.13 11.12 -23.67
N LYS A 77 -2.66 10.10 -24.35
CA LYS A 77 -3.94 9.48 -23.98
C LYS A 77 -3.91 8.91 -22.56
N ALA A 78 -2.86 8.19 -22.20
CA ALA A 78 -2.71 7.64 -20.84
C ALA A 78 -2.56 8.75 -19.79
N ARG A 79 -1.74 9.77 -20.05
CA ARG A 79 -1.53 10.92 -19.17
C ARG A 79 -2.80 11.74 -18.92
N ASN A 80 -3.67 11.84 -19.93
CA ASN A 80 -4.96 12.54 -19.83
C ASN A 80 -6.13 11.58 -19.55
N GLY A 81 -5.84 10.32 -19.21
CA GLY A 81 -6.84 9.29 -18.99
C GLY A 81 -7.58 9.41 -17.65
N LYS A 82 -8.77 8.80 -17.59
CA LYS A 82 -9.63 8.77 -16.41
C LYS A 82 -8.89 8.26 -15.18
N ARG A 83 -8.09 7.18 -15.29
CA ARG A 83 -7.33 6.60 -14.17
C ARG A 83 -6.46 7.66 -13.49
N LYS A 84 -5.64 8.38 -14.26
CA LYS A 84 -4.79 9.43 -13.71
C LYS A 84 -5.61 10.52 -13.03
N ALA A 85 -6.69 10.98 -13.67
CA ALA A 85 -7.55 12.01 -13.11
C ALA A 85 -8.20 11.61 -11.77
N GLU A 86 -8.63 10.35 -11.63
CA GLU A 86 -9.22 9.84 -10.39
C GLU A 86 -8.20 9.78 -9.25
N TYR A 87 -6.95 9.35 -9.51
CA TYR A 87 -5.90 9.34 -8.49
C TYR A 87 -5.40 10.75 -8.13
N ASP A 88 -5.23 11.63 -9.13
CA ASP A 88 -4.86 13.04 -8.89
C ASP A 88 -5.91 13.75 -8.04
N ARG A 89 -7.20 13.50 -8.33
CA ARG A 89 -8.31 14.02 -7.53
C ARG A 89 -8.25 13.49 -6.11
N PHE A 90 -8.07 12.18 -5.93
CA PHE A 90 -7.92 11.60 -4.59
C PHE A 90 -6.78 12.25 -3.82
N THR A 91 -5.61 12.43 -4.46
CA THR A 91 -4.46 13.09 -3.84
C THR A 91 -4.79 14.54 -3.44
N ALA A 92 -5.43 15.30 -4.33
CA ALA A 92 -5.75 16.69 -4.06
C ALA A 92 -6.82 16.90 -2.98
N GLU A 93 -7.83 16.02 -2.90
CA GLU A 93 -8.96 16.16 -1.99
C GLU A 93 -8.72 15.48 -0.62
N PHE A 94 -7.96 14.38 -0.58
CA PHE A 94 -7.85 13.54 0.61
C PHE A 94 -6.46 13.51 1.25
N LEU A 95 -5.39 13.84 0.52
CA LEU A 95 -4.05 13.80 1.08
C LEU A 95 -3.55 15.21 1.45
N PRO A 96 -3.40 15.51 2.74
CA PRO A 96 -2.85 16.79 3.18
C PRO A 96 -1.34 16.80 2.98
N LEU A 97 -0.89 17.19 1.79
CA LEU A 97 0.51 17.27 1.45
C LEU A 97 1.18 18.53 2.02
N THR A 98 2.51 18.46 2.23
CA THR A 98 3.29 19.66 2.51
C THR A 98 3.20 20.66 1.35
N PRO A 99 3.22 21.98 1.60
CA PRO A 99 3.15 23.00 0.53
C PRO A 99 4.31 22.91 -0.46
N ARG A 100 5.50 22.50 0.02
CA ARG A 100 6.68 22.29 -0.81
C ARG A 100 6.73 20.84 -1.28
N ARG A 101 7.03 20.66 -2.58
CA ARG A 101 7.42 19.38 -3.18
C ARG A 101 8.92 19.19 -3.05
N TYR A 102 9.31 17.95 -2.80
CA TYR A 102 10.68 17.49 -2.70
C TYR A 102 10.96 16.38 -3.72
N THR A 103 12.13 16.40 -4.33
CA THR A 103 12.49 15.43 -5.38
C THR A 103 13.71 14.57 -5.04
N SER A 104 14.39 14.86 -3.95
CA SER A 104 15.55 14.11 -3.46
C SER A 104 15.71 14.23 -1.96
N ASN A 105 16.44 13.28 -1.35
CA ASN A 105 16.83 13.37 0.05
C ASN A 105 17.67 14.62 0.36
N ASP A 106 18.51 15.04 -0.57
CA ASP A 106 19.32 16.26 -0.40
C ASP A 106 18.47 17.53 -0.38
N ASP A 107 17.40 17.58 -1.19
CA ASP A 107 16.42 18.68 -1.14
C ASP A 107 15.67 18.71 0.22
N LEU A 108 15.31 17.53 0.75
CA LEU A 108 14.75 17.41 2.10
C LEU A 108 15.74 17.86 3.18
N LYS A 109 17.03 17.50 3.08
CA LYS A 109 18.07 17.93 4.03
C LYS A 109 18.29 19.44 4.04
N GLN A 110 18.27 20.06 2.86
CA GLN A 110 18.46 21.52 2.75
C GLN A 110 17.27 22.30 3.28
N ASN A 111 16.07 21.75 3.21
CA ASN A 111 14.82 22.41 3.57
C ASN A 111 13.86 21.43 4.28
N PRO A 112 14.23 20.88 5.44
CA PRO A 112 13.39 19.89 6.09
C PRO A 112 12.02 20.50 6.45
N PRO A 113 10.90 19.81 6.16
CA PRO A 113 9.60 20.30 6.60
C PRO A 113 9.53 20.25 8.13
N GLU A 114 9.15 21.36 8.77
CA GLU A 114 9.12 21.48 10.22
C GLU A 114 8.18 20.43 10.85
N ALA A 115 8.70 19.64 11.81
CA ALA A 115 7.92 18.68 12.58
C ALA A 115 8.57 18.35 13.93
N ASP A 116 7.72 18.00 14.89
CA ASP A 116 8.13 17.43 16.17
C ASP A 116 8.43 15.93 16.01
N VAL A 117 7.64 15.25 15.17
CA VAL A 117 7.73 13.81 14.89
C VAL A 117 7.66 13.56 13.40
N TYR A 118 8.56 12.72 12.91
CA TYR A 118 8.53 12.18 11.54
C TYR A 118 8.21 10.68 11.56
N PHE A 119 7.28 10.26 10.70
CA PHE A 119 7.00 8.85 10.46
C PHE A 119 7.40 8.44 9.04
N ALA A 120 8.22 7.40 8.91
CA ALA A 120 8.45 6.70 7.65
C ALA A 120 7.48 5.51 7.52
N GLY A 121 6.74 5.45 6.45
CA GLY A 121 5.80 4.36 6.20
C GLY A 121 4.36 4.85 6.00
N SER A 122 3.50 3.95 5.76
CA SER A 122 3.66 2.49 5.58
C SER A 122 4.15 2.15 4.16
N ASP A 123 3.78 0.95 3.70
CA ASP A 123 4.09 0.35 2.41
C ASP A 123 5.53 -0.19 2.29
N GLN A 124 5.90 -0.69 1.09
CA GLN A 124 7.18 -1.37 0.82
C GLN A 124 8.36 -0.37 0.71
N ILE A 125 8.43 0.59 1.62
CA ILE A 125 9.44 1.63 1.59
C ILE A 125 10.86 1.12 1.84
N TRP A 126 11.01 -0.08 2.44
CA TRP A 126 12.30 -0.72 2.75
C TRP A 126 12.58 -1.97 1.89
N ASN A 127 11.80 -2.19 0.84
CA ASN A 127 12.08 -3.28 -0.10
C ASN A 127 13.30 -2.93 -0.95
N CYS A 128 14.46 -3.58 -0.67
CA CYS A 128 15.74 -3.28 -1.31
C CYS A 128 15.81 -3.64 -2.81
N PHE A 129 14.83 -4.39 -3.33
CA PHE A 129 14.73 -4.64 -4.78
C PHE A 129 14.15 -3.45 -5.54
N PHE A 130 13.56 -2.49 -4.85
CA PHE A 130 13.06 -1.25 -5.44
C PHE A 130 13.97 -0.06 -5.09
N PRO A 131 14.01 0.98 -5.94
CA PRO A 131 14.81 2.17 -5.68
C PRO A 131 14.47 2.87 -4.34
N ASN A 132 13.20 2.85 -3.93
CA ASN A 132 12.77 3.45 -2.67
C ASN A 132 13.39 2.77 -1.44
N GLY A 133 13.61 1.44 -1.45
CA GLY A 133 14.30 0.73 -0.37
C GLY A 133 15.78 1.13 -0.21
N LYS A 134 16.33 1.81 -1.22
CA LYS A 134 17.71 2.33 -1.24
C LYS A 134 17.77 3.83 -0.98
N ASP A 135 16.66 4.53 -0.95
CA ASP A 135 16.59 5.97 -0.75
C ASP A 135 16.63 6.33 0.74
N PRO A 136 17.64 7.11 1.18
CA PRO A 136 17.78 7.54 2.57
C PRO A 136 16.55 8.30 3.12
N ALA A 137 15.78 8.96 2.25
CA ALA A 137 14.60 9.71 2.66
C ALA A 137 13.56 8.82 3.38
N PHE A 138 13.39 7.56 2.95
CA PHE A 138 12.48 6.62 3.60
C PHE A 138 13.02 6.03 4.91
N TYR A 139 14.23 6.43 5.31
CA TYR A 139 14.82 6.15 6.62
C TYR A 139 14.96 7.43 7.46
N LEU A 140 14.30 8.53 7.05
CA LEU A 140 14.31 9.83 7.74
C LEU A 140 15.71 10.46 7.92
N ASP A 141 16.63 10.18 7.00
CA ASP A 141 18.01 10.68 7.04
C ASP A 141 18.09 12.23 6.95
N PHE A 142 17.02 12.86 6.49
CA PHE A 142 16.86 14.30 6.39
C PHE A 142 16.34 14.97 7.67
N ALA A 143 15.77 14.19 8.61
CA ALA A 143 15.09 14.76 9.76
C ALA A 143 16.09 15.45 10.68
N PRO A 144 15.81 16.70 11.15
CA PRO A 144 16.69 17.47 12.02
C PRO A 144 16.94 16.77 13.36
N ALA A 145 18.10 17.06 13.96
CA ALA A 145 18.37 16.65 15.33
C ALA A 145 17.35 17.24 16.30
N GLY A 146 16.92 16.43 17.27
CA GLY A 146 15.92 16.82 18.26
C GLY A 146 14.47 16.56 17.86
N SER A 147 14.21 16.14 16.62
CA SER A 147 12.91 15.57 16.24
C SER A 147 12.86 14.06 16.49
N VAL A 148 11.68 13.52 16.83
CA VAL A 148 11.49 12.08 16.97
C VAL A 148 11.38 11.47 15.57
N ARG A 149 12.15 10.40 15.33
CA ARG A 149 12.20 9.65 14.07
C ARG A 149 11.64 8.25 14.27
N ALA A 150 10.50 7.98 13.69
CA ALA A 150 9.86 6.67 13.83
C ALA A 150 9.46 6.08 12.48
N SER A 151 9.36 4.76 12.38
CA SER A 151 8.63 4.15 11.27
C SER A 151 7.25 3.70 11.73
N TYR A 152 6.28 3.71 10.82
CA TYR A 152 4.98 3.09 11.06
C TYR A 152 4.65 2.08 9.96
N ALA A 153 4.56 0.80 10.35
CA ALA A 153 4.22 -0.30 9.45
C ALA A 153 5.06 -0.32 8.16
N ALA A 154 6.35 0.06 8.23
CA ALA A 154 7.26 -0.03 7.10
C ALA A 154 7.47 -1.50 6.71
N SER A 155 7.59 -1.79 5.40
CA SER A 155 7.64 -3.16 4.91
C SER A 155 8.89 -3.40 4.07
N PHE A 156 9.57 -4.52 4.35
CA PHE A 156 10.60 -5.11 3.49
C PHE A 156 9.98 -5.97 2.39
N ALA A 157 8.80 -6.56 2.66
CA ALA A 157 8.07 -7.47 1.79
C ALA A 157 8.87 -8.74 1.41
N MET A 158 9.79 -9.19 2.25
CA MET A 158 10.65 -10.35 2.07
C MET A 158 10.97 -11.03 3.40
N ASP A 159 11.48 -12.26 3.34
CA ASP A 159 11.85 -13.03 4.54
C ASP A 159 13.26 -12.67 5.06
N ASP A 160 14.17 -12.23 4.18
CA ASP A 160 15.47 -11.66 4.54
C ASP A 160 15.97 -10.70 3.45
N ILE A 161 16.90 -9.81 3.81
CA ILE A 161 17.53 -8.89 2.86
C ILE A 161 18.86 -9.46 2.39
N PRO A 162 19.28 -9.21 1.13
CA PRO A 162 20.58 -9.64 0.63
C PRO A 162 21.74 -9.14 1.50
N GLU A 163 22.77 -9.97 1.65
CA GLU A 163 23.92 -9.70 2.53
C GLU A 163 24.59 -8.36 2.24
N GLU A 164 24.72 -8.01 0.96
CA GLU A 164 25.34 -6.76 0.51
C GLU A 164 24.57 -5.50 0.98
N TRP A 165 23.28 -5.63 1.30
CA TRP A 165 22.46 -4.50 1.77
C TRP A 165 22.40 -4.39 3.29
N LYS A 166 22.70 -5.45 4.03
CA LYS A 166 22.60 -5.48 5.50
C LYS A 166 23.35 -4.36 6.21
N PRO A 167 24.63 -4.04 5.85
CA PRO A 167 25.36 -2.96 6.51
C PRO A 167 24.70 -1.58 6.33
N ASP A 168 24.23 -1.27 5.11
CA ASP A 168 23.63 0.02 4.82
C ASP A 168 22.24 0.15 5.48
N VAL A 169 21.41 -0.89 5.41
CA VAL A 169 20.12 -0.94 6.07
C VAL A 169 20.26 -0.81 7.59
N LYS A 170 21.20 -1.56 8.20
CA LYS A 170 21.51 -1.44 9.62
C LYS A 170 21.87 0.00 10.02
N ARG A 171 22.79 0.62 9.30
CA ARG A 171 23.23 1.99 9.55
C ARG A 171 22.06 2.98 9.50
N ARG A 172 21.17 2.84 8.52
CA ARG A 172 19.99 3.72 8.34
C ARG A 172 18.95 3.51 9.43
N LEU A 173 18.61 2.26 9.74
CA LEU A 173 17.64 1.93 10.78
C LEU A 173 18.13 2.36 12.17
N SER A 174 19.44 2.31 12.44
CA SER A 174 20.02 2.79 13.71
C SER A 174 19.86 4.31 13.91
N GLY A 175 19.45 5.05 12.90
CA GLY A 175 19.10 6.47 13.00
C GLY A 175 17.65 6.76 13.42
N LEU A 176 16.82 5.72 13.56
CA LEU A 176 15.44 5.84 14.03
C LEU A 176 15.35 5.63 15.55
N ASP A 177 14.52 6.42 16.21
CA ASP A 177 14.26 6.29 17.67
C ASP A 177 13.27 5.14 17.93
N HIS A 178 12.29 4.94 17.02
CA HIS A 178 11.29 3.89 17.12
C HIS A 178 11.11 3.18 15.79
N ILE A 179 11.10 1.85 15.81
CA ILE A 179 10.92 1.04 14.60
C ILE A 179 9.65 0.19 14.72
N SER A 180 8.74 0.36 13.78
CA SER A 180 7.67 -0.61 13.56
C SER A 180 7.60 -1.06 12.12
N VAL A 181 7.23 -2.31 11.95
CA VAL A 181 7.14 -3.00 10.66
C VAL A 181 5.78 -3.68 10.51
N ARG A 182 5.38 -3.91 9.26
CA ARG A 182 4.06 -4.47 8.96
C ARG A 182 4.02 -6.00 9.08
N GLU A 183 5.10 -6.68 8.80
CA GLU A 183 5.20 -8.14 8.80
C GLU A 183 6.20 -8.66 9.84
N SER A 184 5.97 -9.87 10.34
CA SER A 184 6.84 -10.54 11.32
C SER A 184 8.23 -10.80 10.77
N SER A 185 8.35 -11.09 9.46
CA SER A 185 9.64 -11.22 8.80
C SER A 185 10.45 -9.93 8.85
N GLY A 186 9.79 -8.76 8.77
CA GLY A 186 10.43 -7.46 8.93
C GLY A 186 11.01 -7.26 10.34
N ALA A 187 10.27 -7.63 11.39
CA ALA A 187 10.78 -7.59 12.77
C ALA A 187 11.99 -8.52 12.94
N ALA A 188 11.93 -9.73 12.39
CA ALA A 188 13.05 -10.66 12.40
C ALA A 188 14.27 -10.14 11.63
N ILE A 189 14.09 -9.44 10.52
CA ILE A 189 15.18 -8.77 9.78
C ILE A 189 15.86 -7.74 10.68
N VAL A 190 15.09 -6.85 11.31
CA VAL A 190 15.61 -5.78 12.18
C VAL A 190 16.39 -6.38 13.37
N GLU A 191 15.87 -7.44 13.98
CA GLU A 191 16.53 -8.16 15.07
C GLU A 191 17.82 -8.82 14.62
N ARG A 192 17.85 -9.50 13.45
CA ARG A 192 19.07 -10.10 12.88
C ARG A 192 20.14 -9.05 12.55
N LEU A 193 19.76 -7.81 12.25
CA LEU A 193 20.68 -6.70 12.10
C LEU A 193 21.23 -6.20 13.45
N GLY A 194 20.80 -6.77 14.59
CA GLY A 194 21.22 -6.39 15.92
C GLY A 194 20.59 -5.10 16.44
N ILE A 195 19.40 -4.75 15.96
CA ILE A 195 18.61 -3.60 16.41
C ILE A 195 17.41 -4.13 17.19
N PRO A 196 17.39 -4.00 18.53
CA PRO A 196 16.28 -4.50 19.36
C PRO A 196 15.07 -3.58 19.32
N GLY A 197 13.90 -4.12 19.70
CA GLY A 197 12.71 -3.31 19.99
C GLY A 197 11.83 -2.99 18.79
N ALA A 198 12.05 -3.60 17.63
CA ALA A 198 11.14 -3.45 16.50
C ALA A 198 9.76 -4.09 16.82
N VAL A 199 8.69 -3.34 16.58
CA VAL A 199 7.31 -3.75 16.87
C VAL A 199 6.59 -4.10 15.57
N GLN A 200 5.94 -5.26 15.51
CA GLN A 200 5.02 -5.55 14.41
C GLN A 200 3.69 -4.84 14.67
N VAL A 201 3.23 -4.05 13.69
CA VAL A 201 1.96 -3.32 13.74
C VAL A 201 1.13 -3.59 12.48
N MET A 202 -0.15 -3.29 12.55
CA MET A 202 -1.06 -3.43 11.41
C MET A 202 -0.84 -2.30 10.38
N ASP A 203 -1.16 -2.61 9.12
CA ASP A 203 -1.21 -1.57 8.06
C ASP A 203 -2.11 -0.41 8.50
N PRO A 204 -1.77 0.84 8.17
CA PRO A 204 -2.57 2.01 8.53
C PRO A 204 -4.06 1.92 8.19
N VAL A 205 -4.44 1.17 7.16
CA VAL A 205 -5.86 1.04 6.77
C VAL A 205 -6.73 0.48 7.90
N PHE A 206 -6.16 -0.28 8.84
CA PHE A 206 -6.86 -0.79 10.01
C PHE A 206 -6.98 0.21 11.18
N LEU A 207 -6.35 1.38 11.10
CA LEU A 207 -6.50 2.44 12.11
C LEU A 207 -7.86 3.16 11.99
N LEU A 208 -8.53 3.02 10.85
CA LEU A 208 -9.86 3.55 10.58
C LEU A 208 -10.87 2.39 10.53
N ASP A 209 -12.07 2.65 11.05
CA ASP A 209 -13.17 1.70 11.03
C ASP A 209 -13.89 1.63 9.68
N SER A 210 -14.79 0.68 9.54
CA SER A 210 -15.58 0.48 8.31
C SER A 210 -16.47 1.67 7.98
N GLU A 211 -16.99 2.39 8.99
CA GLU A 211 -17.85 3.57 8.78
C GLU A 211 -17.05 4.74 8.21
N ALA A 212 -15.85 4.98 8.72
CA ALA A 212 -14.95 6.00 8.19
C ALA A 212 -14.59 5.72 6.72
N TRP A 213 -14.34 4.46 6.35
CA TRP A 213 -14.07 4.07 4.97
C TRP A 213 -15.31 4.17 4.07
N ALA A 214 -16.47 3.74 4.54
CA ALA A 214 -17.73 3.85 3.82
C ALA A 214 -18.12 5.32 3.56
N SER A 215 -17.77 6.24 4.46
CA SER A 215 -18.11 7.67 4.32
C SER A 215 -17.43 8.36 3.13
N ILE A 216 -16.34 7.80 2.61
CA ILE A 216 -15.59 8.39 1.49
C ILE A 216 -15.69 7.57 0.20
N GLU A 217 -16.38 6.43 0.20
CA GLU A 217 -16.51 5.61 -1.00
C GLU A 217 -17.28 6.32 -2.11
N LYS A 218 -16.90 6.04 -3.37
CA LYS A 218 -17.60 6.56 -4.55
C LYS A 218 -18.57 5.48 -5.04
N PRO A 219 -19.89 5.71 -4.94
CA PRO A 219 -20.89 4.72 -5.36
C PRO A 219 -20.76 4.33 -6.83
N VAL A 220 -20.88 3.04 -7.10
CA VAL A 220 -20.95 2.48 -8.46
C VAL A 220 -22.41 2.25 -8.82
N PRO A 221 -22.94 2.93 -9.85
CA PRO A 221 -24.35 2.80 -10.22
C PRO A 221 -24.65 1.46 -10.89
N ASN A 222 -25.92 1.03 -10.78
CA ASN A 222 -26.48 -0.13 -11.46
C ASN A 222 -25.67 -1.41 -11.21
N THR A 223 -25.34 -1.68 -9.95
CA THR A 223 -24.69 -2.93 -9.55
C THR A 223 -25.74 -4.05 -9.38
N GLU A 224 -25.46 -5.20 -9.96
CA GLU A 224 -26.10 -6.46 -9.64
C GLU A 224 -25.24 -7.19 -8.59
N PRO A 225 -25.73 -8.22 -7.89
CA PRO A 225 -24.87 -9.05 -7.02
C PRO A 225 -23.64 -9.54 -7.79
N TYR A 226 -22.44 -9.39 -7.21
CA TYR A 226 -21.20 -9.71 -7.91
C TYR A 226 -20.13 -10.30 -7.00
N VAL A 227 -19.26 -11.09 -7.61
CA VAL A 227 -17.95 -11.44 -7.08
C VAL A 227 -16.92 -10.48 -7.63
N LEU A 228 -16.06 -9.96 -6.74
CA LEU A 228 -15.00 -9.01 -7.11
C LEU A 228 -13.68 -9.75 -7.32
N LEU A 229 -13.08 -9.59 -8.50
CA LEU A 229 -11.74 -10.06 -8.83
C LEU A 229 -10.72 -8.91 -8.76
N TYR A 230 -9.61 -9.11 -8.02
CA TYR A 230 -8.47 -8.20 -8.05
C TYR A 230 -7.18 -9.01 -8.24
N ASP A 231 -6.77 -9.16 -9.48
CA ASP A 231 -5.67 -10.01 -9.92
C ASP A 231 -4.54 -9.20 -10.58
N PHE A 232 -3.39 -9.11 -9.92
CA PHE A 232 -2.19 -8.44 -10.44
C PHE A 232 -1.39 -9.29 -11.43
N ASP A 233 -1.55 -10.61 -11.38
CA ASP A 233 -0.67 -11.55 -12.09
C ASP A 233 -1.31 -12.11 -13.36
N ARG A 234 -2.58 -11.74 -13.64
CA ARG A 234 -3.39 -12.32 -14.69
C ARG A 234 -3.44 -13.85 -14.59
N ASN A 235 -3.66 -14.34 -13.37
CA ASN A 235 -3.66 -15.76 -13.07
C ASN A 235 -4.92 -16.44 -13.63
N PRO A 236 -4.80 -17.34 -14.59
CA PRO A 236 -5.97 -17.97 -15.21
C PRO A 236 -6.75 -18.87 -14.23
N GLU A 237 -6.13 -19.37 -13.17
CA GLU A 237 -6.82 -20.13 -12.14
C GLU A 237 -7.74 -19.24 -11.29
N MET A 238 -7.29 -18.05 -10.94
CA MET A 238 -8.14 -17.07 -10.27
C MET A 238 -9.35 -16.70 -11.12
N VAL A 239 -9.14 -16.45 -12.41
CA VAL A 239 -10.23 -16.11 -13.34
C VAL A 239 -11.23 -17.25 -13.43
N ARG A 240 -10.77 -18.49 -13.64
CA ARG A 240 -11.65 -19.68 -13.69
C ARG A 240 -12.41 -19.90 -12.38
N PHE A 241 -11.74 -19.78 -11.24
CA PHE A 241 -12.37 -19.91 -9.93
C PHE A 241 -13.46 -18.86 -9.75
N THR A 242 -13.15 -17.60 -10.07
CA THR A 242 -14.09 -16.47 -9.91
C THR A 242 -15.29 -16.61 -10.85
N ARG A 243 -15.07 -17.01 -12.09
CA ARG A 243 -16.14 -17.23 -13.06
C ARG A 243 -17.09 -18.35 -12.63
N ARG A 244 -16.55 -19.50 -12.22
CA ARG A 244 -17.35 -20.60 -11.69
C ARG A 244 -18.20 -20.17 -10.49
N MET A 245 -17.61 -19.44 -9.53
CA MET A 245 -18.34 -18.90 -8.37
C MET A 245 -19.46 -17.95 -8.79
N ALA A 246 -19.23 -17.09 -9.76
CA ALA A 246 -20.23 -16.19 -10.31
C ALA A 246 -21.41 -16.98 -10.90
N GLU A 247 -21.14 -17.98 -11.72
CA GLU A 247 -22.17 -18.83 -12.38
C GLU A 247 -22.98 -19.64 -11.37
N GLU A 248 -22.31 -20.29 -10.40
CA GLU A 248 -22.97 -21.11 -9.37
C GLU A 248 -23.92 -20.30 -8.47
N ASN A 249 -23.66 -19.01 -8.28
CA ASN A 249 -24.46 -18.16 -7.41
C ASN A 249 -25.36 -17.15 -8.16
N GLY A 250 -25.34 -17.13 -9.48
CA GLY A 250 -26.06 -16.17 -10.29
C GLY A 250 -25.54 -14.73 -10.14
N TRP A 251 -24.26 -14.57 -9.86
CA TRP A 251 -23.60 -13.27 -9.69
C TRP A 251 -22.88 -12.82 -10.95
N LYS A 252 -22.60 -11.53 -11.04
CA LYS A 252 -21.70 -10.96 -12.05
C LYS A 252 -20.24 -11.10 -11.61
N LEU A 253 -19.31 -11.12 -12.59
CA LEU A 253 -17.90 -11.00 -12.33
C LEU A 253 -17.46 -9.55 -12.58
N TYR A 254 -17.11 -8.82 -11.52
CA TYR A 254 -16.53 -7.48 -11.60
C TYR A 254 -15.02 -7.57 -11.36
N SER A 255 -14.22 -6.81 -12.10
CA SER A 255 -12.78 -6.82 -11.96
C SER A 255 -12.21 -5.42 -11.75
N VAL A 256 -11.27 -5.29 -10.78
CA VAL A 256 -10.54 -4.05 -10.51
C VAL A 256 -9.50 -3.78 -11.60
N LEU A 257 -8.86 -4.82 -12.11
CA LEU A 257 -7.89 -4.73 -13.21
C LEU A 257 -8.44 -5.37 -14.49
N SER A 258 -7.77 -5.13 -15.61
CA SER A 258 -8.18 -5.66 -16.90
C SER A 258 -8.28 -7.18 -16.88
N CYS A 259 -9.48 -7.69 -17.17
CA CYS A 259 -9.81 -9.11 -17.28
C CYS A 259 -10.69 -9.32 -18.50
N GLY A 260 -10.30 -10.21 -19.41
CA GLY A 260 -11.03 -10.49 -20.66
C GLY A 260 -12.39 -11.16 -20.47
N GLU A 261 -12.65 -11.73 -19.28
CA GLU A 261 -13.85 -12.51 -18.97
C GLU A 261 -14.81 -11.82 -17.98
N CYS A 262 -14.51 -10.59 -17.53
CA CYS A 262 -15.36 -9.88 -16.56
C CYS A 262 -16.58 -9.21 -17.24
N ASP A 263 -17.69 -9.13 -16.50
CA ASP A 263 -18.89 -8.43 -16.93
C ASP A 263 -18.69 -6.91 -16.83
N ARG A 264 -17.91 -6.44 -15.84
CA ARG A 264 -17.51 -5.03 -15.71
C ARG A 264 -16.05 -4.91 -15.26
N CYS A 265 -15.32 -3.99 -15.87
CA CYS A 265 -13.94 -3.69 -15.53
C CYS A 265 -13.80 -2.25 -15.03
N PHE A 266 -13.06 -2.07 -13.92
CA PHE A 266 -12.88 -0.79 -13.23
C PHE A 266 -11.42 -0.31 -13.23
N GLU A 267 -10.60 -0.81 -14.16
CA GLU A 267 -9.17 -0.47 -14.26
C GLU A 267 -8.88 1.03 -14.37
N GLN A 268 -9.85 1.78 -14.92
CA GLN A 268 -9.74 3.22 -15.08
C GLN A 268 -10.29 4.02 -13.88
N ASP A 269 -10.74 3.35 -12.84
CA ASP A 269 -11.30 3.97 -11.65
C ASP A 269 -10.25 4.13 -10.54
N GLY A 270 -10.55 4.98 -9.56
CA GLY A 270 -9.64 5.35 -8.49
C GLY A 270 -9.90 4.64 -7.15
N PRO A 271 -9.18 5.06 -6.10
CA PRO A 271 -9.25 4.42 -4.79
C PRO A 271 -10.66 4.42 -4.16
N LEU A 272 -11.45 5.47 -4.36
CA LEU A 272 -12.79 5.58 -3.78
C LEU A 272 -13.79 4.60 -4.41
N THR A 273 -13.66 4.34 -5.72
CA THR A 273 -14.45 3.31 -6.42
C THR A 273 -14.05 1.91 -5.93
N PHE A 274 -12.76 1.67 -5.71
CA PHE A 274 -12.29 0.40 -5.16
C PHE A 274 -12.91 0.11 -3.78
N LEU A 275 -12.98 1.10 -2.89
CA LEU A 275 -13.64 0.94 -1.59
C LEU A 275 -15.10 0.48 -1.75
N ASN A 276 -15.85 1.15 -2.60
CA ASN A 276 -17.24 0.78 -2.89
C ASN A 276 -17.36 -0.64 -3.47
N LEU A 277 -16.46 -1.01 -4.39
CA LEU A 277 -16.46 -2.36 -4.98
C LEU A 277 -16.20 -3.45 -3.94
N VAL A 278 -15.26 -3.26 -3.01
CA VAL A 278 -15.03 -4.25 -1.96
C VAL A 278 -16.20 -4.26 -0.97
N HIS A 279 -16.67 -3.08 -0.56
CA HIS A 279 -17.76 -2.95 0.43
C HIS A 279 -19.05 -3.64 -0.01
N HIS A 280 -19.41 -3.58 -1.29
CA HIS A 280 -20.67 -4.13 -1.80
C HIS A 280 -20.54 -5.50 -2.51
N ALA A 281 -19.32 -6.07 -2.59
CA ALA A 281 -19.13 -7.40 -3.14
C ALA A 281 -19.82 -8.48 -2.29
N GLN A 282 -20.36 -9.51 -2.94
CA GLN A 282 -20.82 -10.73 -2.27
C GLN A 282 -19.64 -11.59 -1.83
N PHE A 283 -18.60 -11.63 -2.63
CA PHE A 283 -17.37 -12.36 -2.39
C PHE A 283 -16.19 -11.66 -3.05
N VAL A 284 -14.98 -11.77 -2.47
CA VAL A 284 -13.76 -11.17 -3.02
C VAL A 284 -12.72 -12.26 -3.32
N VAL A 285 -12.23 -12.28 -4.54
CA VAL A 285 -11.11 -13.13 -4.97
C VAL A 285 -9.93 -12.24 -5.32
N SER A 286 -8.81 -12.39 -4.61
CA SER A 286 -7.71 -11.45 -4.79
C SER A 286 -6.34 -12.06 -4.50
N ASN A 287 -5.29 -11.48 -5.11
CA ASN A 287 -3.89 -11.64 -4.74
C ASN A 287 -3.28 -10.31 -4.22
N SER A 288 -4.14 -9.37 -3.78
CA SER A 288 -3.77 -8.06 -3.25
C SER A 288 -3.86 -8.01 -1.73
N PHE A 289 -2.79 -7.57 -1.07
CA PHE A 289 -2.81 -7.32 0.37
C PHE A 289 -3.95 -6.36 0.78
N HIS A 290 -4.10 -5.24 0.07
CA HIS A 290 -5.12 -4.25 0.44
C HIS A 290 -6.55 -4.71 0.14
N ALA A 291 -6.77 -5.53 -0.90
CA ALA A 291 -8.09 -6.13 -1.10
C ALA A 291 -8.44 -7.08 0.05
N THR A 292 -7.47 -7.85 0.55
CA THR A 292 -7.65 -8.70 1.74
C THR A 292 -7.92 -7.86 2.98
N ALA A 293 -7.15 -6.80 3.21
CA ALA A 293 -7.35 -5.89 4.35
C ALA A 293 -8.74 -5.24 4.34
N PHE A 294 -9.18 -4.71 3.21
CA PHE A 294 -10.51 -4.11 3.10
C PHE A 294 -11.63 -5.16 3.15
N SER A 295 -11.39 -6.39 2.68
CA SER A 295 -12.34 -7.49 2.89
C SER A 295 -12.55 -7.78 4.38
N LEU A 296 -11.49 -7.74 5.20
CA LEU A 296 -11.59 -7.87 6.65
C LEU A 296 -12.33 -6.67 7.27
N ILE A 297 -11.99 -5.44 6.89
CA ILE A 297 -12.62 -4.22 7.40
C ILE A 297 -14.14 -4.21 7.11
N PHE A 298 -14.53 -4.56 5.89
CA PHE A 298 -15.94 -4.62 5.47
C PHE A 298 -16.61 -5.98 5.72
N ARG A 299 -15.93 -6.90 6.42
CA ARG A 299 -16.45 -8.24 6.79
C ARG A 299 -16.97 -9.03 5.60
N LYS A 300 -16.19 -9.06 4.51
CA LYS A 300 -16.53 -9.80 3.28
C LYS A 300 -16.03 -11.23 3.35
N GLN A 301 -16.75 -12.13 2.70
CA GLN A 301 -16.23 -13.46 2.40
C GLN A 301 -15.17 -13.33 1.31
N PHE A 302 -14.04 -13.99 1.43
CA PHE A 302 -12.96 -13.86 0.47
C PHE A 302 -12.04 -15.07 0.44
N VAL A 303 -11.31 -15.20 -0.68
CA VAL A 303 -10.14 -16.06 -0.79
C VAL A 303 -8.97 -15.28 -1.39
N VAL A 304 -7.77 -15.71 -1.03
CA VAL A 304 -6.52 -15.07 -1.43
C VAL A 304 -5.67 -16.06 -2.19
N PHE A 305 -5.17 -15.65 -3.35
CA PHE A 305 -4.18 -16.40 -4.11
C PHE A 305 -2.78 -15.85 -3.87
N ASN A 306 -1.78 -16.72 -3.89
CA ASN A 306 -0.39 -16.27 -3.83
C ASN A 306 -0.02 -15.49 -5.08
N ARG A 307 0.80 -14.44 -4.91
CA ARG A 307 1.46 -13.73 -6.00
C ARG A 307 2.58 -14.58 -6.58
N GLN A 308 2.79 -14.48 -7.90
CA GLN A 308 3.95 -15.07 -8.57
C GLN A 308 5.26 -14.41 -8.13
N GLU A 309 5.23 -13.13 -7.84
CA GLU A 309 6.34 -12.42 -7.17
C GLU A 309 6.46 -12.89 -5.72
N HIS A 310 7.69 -13.08 -5.22
CA HIS A 310 7.97 -13.54 -3.85
C HIS A 310 7.70 -12.48 -2.77
N ILE A 311 6.53 -11.82 -2.84
CA ILE A 311 6.09 -10.76 -1.92
C ILE A 311 4.88 -11.16 -1.07
N ASN A 312 4.72 -12.48 -0.84
CA ASN A 312 3.56 -13.04 -0.14
C ASN A 312 3.63 -12.93 1.39
N THR A 313 4.77 -12.55 1.96
CA THR A 313 5.02 -12.51 3.42
C THR A 313 3.96 -11.72 4.17
N ARG A 314 3.59 -10.53 3.67
CA ARG A 314 2.59 -9.65 4.30
C ARG A 314 1.19 -10.26 4.37
N MET A 315 0.78 -10.92 3.29
CA MET A 315 -0.53 -11.55 3.17
C MET A 315 -0.60 -12.80 4.04
N ARG A 316 0.47 -13.63 3.97
CA ARG A 316 0.64 -14.80 4.85
C ARG A 316 0.58 -14.40 6.32
N ASP A 317 1.34 -13.39 6.75
CA ASP A 317 1.39 -12.94 8.14
C ASP A 317 0.05 -12.40 8.62
N LEU A 318 -0.66 -11.63 7.79
CA LEU A 318 -1.99 -11.13 8.12
C LEU A 318 -2.98 -12.29 8.33
N LEU A 319 -3.07 -13.21 7.37
CA LEU A 319 -4.00 -14.33 7.42
C LEU A 319 -3.67 -15.29 8.57
N TYR A 320 -2.41 -15.66 8.73
CA TYR A 320 -1.99 -16.59 9.79
C TYR A 320 -2.18 -15.97 11.19
N GLY A 321 -1.83 -14.69 11.33
CA GLY A 321 -2.01 -13.95 12.56
C GLY A 321 -3.46 -13.78 13.01
N LEU A 322 -4.41 -13.92 12.08
CA LEU A 322 -5.85 -13.87 12.36
C LEU A 322 -6.50 -15.26 12.40
N GLY A 323 -5.76 -16.34 12.11
CA GLY A 323 -6.30 -17.70 12.04
C GLY A 323 -7.09 -17.98 10.76
N LEU A 324 -6.79 -17.26 9.68
CA LEU A 324 -7.42 -17.36 8.35
C LEU A 324 -6.52 -18.05 7.33
N ARG A 325 -5.68 -19.00 7.78
CA ARG A 325 -4.75 -19.71 6.89
C ARG A 325 -5.48 -20.37 5.72
N ASP A 326 -6.66 -20.94 5.98
CA ASP A 326 -7.45 -21.67 4.99
C ASP A 326 -8.05 -20.74 3.90
N CYS A 327 -8.03 -19.43 4.10
CA CYS A 327 -8.40 -18.47 3.07
C CYS A 327 -7.30 -18.23 2.03
N LEU A 328 -6.09 -18.74 2.28
CA LEU A 328 -5.00 -18.72 1.32
C LEU A 328 -5.09 -19.94 0.40
N MET A 329 -5.39 -19.71 -0.87
CA MET A 329 -5.45 -20.76 -1.88
C MET A 329 -4.04 -21.30 -2.16
N ASP A 330 -3.87 -22.57 -1.89
CA ASP A 330 -2.72 -23.36 -2.33
C ASP A 330 -3.13 -24.34 -3.45
N SER A 331 -2.21 -25.22 -3.85
CA SER A 331 -2.45 -26.23 -4.88
C SER A 331 -3.51 -27.29 -4.49
N ALA A 332 -3.89 -27.35 -3.21
CA ALA A 332 -4.89 -28.30 -2.69
C ALA A 332 -6.32 -27.71 -2.69
N GLY A 333 -6.47 -26.43 -2.98
CA GLY A 333 -7.74 -25.70 -2.87
C GLY A 333 -7.94 -25.10 -1.48
N SER A 334 -8.96 -24.28 -1.33
CA SER A 334 -9.34 -23.66 -0.06
C SER A 334 -10.65 -24.24 0.45
N ASP A 335 -10.67 -24.68 1.70
CA ASP A 335 -11.88 -25.06 2.42
C ASP A 335 -12.58 -23.83 3.03
N CYS A 336 -11.99 -22.63 2.92
CA CYS A 336 -12.50 -21.39 3.47
C CYS A 336 -13.61 -20.79 2.60
N LEU A 337 -14.77 -21.43 2.60
CA LEU A 337 -15.96 -20.86 1.93
C LEU A 337 -16.78 -19.95 2.85
N ARG A 338 -16.51 -19.94 4.16
CA ARG A 338 -17.25 -19.11 5.12
C ARG A 338 -16.38 -18.69 6.30
N ILE A 339 -16.08 -17.40 6.36
CA ILE A 339 -15.36 -16.78 7.48
C ILE A 339 -16.35 -16.49 8.61
N ASP A 340 -16.04 -16.98 9.82
CA ASP A 340 -16.75 -16.63 11.04
C ASP A 340 -16.09 -15.39 11.69
N TYR A 341 -16.67 -14.24 11.44
CA TYR A 341 -16.09 -12.95 11.79
C TYR A 341 -15.95 -12.63 13.28
N PRO A 342 -16.83 -13.03 14.21
CA PRO A 342 -16.70 -12.67 15.62
C PRO A 342 -15.32 -12.94 16.21
N GLN A 343 -14.78 -14.16 16.04
CA GLN A 343 -13.43 -14.50 16.53
C GLN A 343 -12.31 -13.77 15.78
N ILE A 344 -12.49 -13.52 14.49
CA ILE A 344 -11.50 -12.81 13.67
C ILE A 344 -11.42 -11.35 14.10
N LEU A 345 -12.55 -10.72 14.38
CA LEU A 345 -12.61 -9.32 14.82
C LEU A 345 -11.95 -9.13 16.18
N GLU A 346 -12.12 -10.04 17.13
CA GLU A 346 -11.45 -9.99 18.42
C GLU A 346 -9.91 -9.98 18.26
N ARG A 347 -9.36 -10.91 17.45
CA ARG A 347 -7.93 -10.94 17.15
C ARG A 347 -7.45 -9.72 16.37
N LEU A 348 -8.28 -9.21 15.46
CA LEU A 348 -7.96 -7.99 14.70
C LEU A 348 -7.90 -6.79 15.62
N ASP A 349 -8.85 -6.63 16.54
CA ASP A 349 -8.93 -5.53 17.49
C ASP A 349 -7.73 -5.53 18.44
N GLU A 350 -7.29 -6.72 18.92
CA GLU A 350 -6.06 -6.85 19.70
C GLU A 350 -4.84 -6.31 18.93
N LYS A 351 -4.66 -6.72 17.67
CA LYS A 351 -3.53 -6.27 16.84
C LYS A 351 -3.61 -4.76 16.51
N VAL A 352 -4.80 -4.25 16.27
CA VAL A 352 -5.02 -2.81 16.05
C VAL A 352 -4.73 -2.03 17.33
N SER A 353 -5.07 -2.57 18.49
CA SER A 353 -4.76 -1.95 19.80
C SER A 353 -3.25 -1.82 20.01
N VAL A 354 -2.46 -2.85 19.69
CA VAL A 354 -0.99 -2.78 19.70
C VAL A 354 -0.49 -1.67 18.77
N SER A 355 -1.08 -1.55 17.59
CA SER A 355 -0.69 -0.53 16.59
C SER A 355 -0.98 0.89 17.08
N LYS A 356 -2.12 1.11 17.72
CA LYS A 356 -2.51 2.39 18.32
C LYS A 356 -1.60 2.75 19.50
N ALA A 357 -1.34 1.78 20.40
CA ALA A 357 -0.43 1.96 21.52
C ALA A 357 1.00 2.32 21.08
N TYR A 358 1.49 1.73 19.98
CA TYR A 358 2.76 2.10 19.39
C TYR A 358 2.79 3.58 18.97
N ILE A 359 1.77 4.06 18.26
CA ILE A 359 1.68 5.46 17.86
C ILE A 359 1.65 6.39 19.10
N GLU A 360 0.84 6.06 20.11
CA GLU A 360 0.73 6.84 21.33
C GLU A 360 2.06 6.92 22.09
N ASN A 361 2.81 5.82 22.14
CA ASN A 361 4.15 5.79 22.73
C ASN A 361 5.11 6.75 22.01
N VAL A 362 5.20 6.67 20.68
CA VAL A 362 6.04 7.58 19.87
C VAL A 362 5.65 9.04 20.11
N LEU A 363 4.34 9.35 20.12
CA LEU A 363 3.84 10.70 20.30
C LEU A 363 4.06 11.23 21.73
N SER A 364 4.19 10.37 22.74
CA SER A 364 4.50 10.79 24.11
C SER A 364 5.89 11.40 24.25
N GLU A 365 6.85 10.97 23.43
CA GLU A 365 8.21 11.50 23.42
C GLU A 365 8.35 12.82 22.65
N GLY A 366 7.57 13.02 21.58
CA GLY A 366 7.53 14.28 20.85
C GLY A 366 6.97 15.48 21.63
N LYS A 367 6.47 15.25 22.85
CA LYS A 367 5.99 16.30 23.77
C LYS A 367 7.08 16.84 24.71
N ARG A 368 8.27 16.26 24.70
CA ARG A 368 9.41 16.68 25.53
C ARG A 368 10.32 17.63 24.76
#